data_1c1183cea6b12d7f94aed1e815deb735
#
_entry.id   1c1183cea6b12d7f94aed1e815deb735
#
_cell.length_a   1.000
_cell.length_b   1.000
_cell.length_c   1.000
_cell.angle_alpha   90.00
_cell.angle_beta   90.00
_cell.angle_gamma   90.00
#
_symmetry.space_group_name_H-M   'P 1'
#
loop_
_entity.id
_entity.type
_entity.pdbx_description
1 polymer ?
#
loop_
_entity_poly.entity_id
_entity_poly.type
_entity_poly.pdbx_seq_one_letter_code
_entity_poly.pdbx_strand_id
1 'polypeptide(L)'
;WMLGTSVVLLTVAILFLRNQIRPILRLAHAAESFGKGRPMPSDFRPRGAREVRQAAHAFVEMRDRIERHVEQRTLMLAGVSHDLRTILTRFRLQLAMLEEGPELEAMRADVDEMQAMLEDYMAFAKGDSGEAIGYVDIGEVLSEVSSQAHGGKTDLEGKTVEVRTNNQPLVVRVRRHAFKRAIANLVNNAARFASTVRITAGKTDGLLTIKVEDDGPGIPENERELVFRPFYRSDHARNQDSGSTGLGLAIARDITRIHGGDIMLDQSSLGGLNAVLKVPV
;
A
#
# COMPACT_ATOMS: atom_id res chain seq x y z
N TRP A 1 -9.17 53.35 -35.58
CA TRP A 1 -7.77 53.08 -35.24
C TRP A 1 -7.65 52.46 -33.84
N MET A 2 -8.22 53.05 -32.81
CA MET A 2 -8.14 52.52 -31.40
C MET A 2 -8.70 51.10 -31.22
N LEU A 3 -9.80 50.75 -31.87
CA LEU A 3 -10.36 49.37 -31.82
C LEU A 3 -9.42 48.34 -32.44
N GLY A 4 -8.78 48.68 -33.59
CA GLY A 4 -7.84 47.76 -34.23
C GLY A 4 -6.58 47.49 -33.41
N THR A 5 -6.02 48.54 -32.78
CA THR A 5 -4.85 48.34 -31.86
C THR A 5 -5.19 47.54 -30.62
N SER A 6 -6.38 47.74 -30.05
CA SER A 6 -6.85 46.94 -28.91
C SER A 6 -7.02 45.46 -29.25
N VAL A 7 -7.56 45.13 -30.41
CA VAL A 7 -7.72 43.73 -30.87
C VAL A 7 -6.37 43.06 -31.08
N VAL A 8 -5.40 43.77 -31.68
CA VAL A 8 -4.04 43.27 -31.90
C VAL A 8 -3.35 43.00 -30.54
N LEU A 9 -3.39 43.94 -29.59
CA LEU A 9 -2.81 43.78 -28.26
C LEU A 9 -3.44 42.61 -27.50
N LEU A 10 -4.77 42.49 -27.57
CA LEU A 10 -5.50 41.39 -26.93
C LEU A 10 -5.09 40.03 -27.53
N THR A 11 -4.97 39.96 -28.86
CA THR A 11 -4.54 38.73 -29.55
C THR A 11 -3.13 38.34 -29.15
N VAL A 12 -2.20 39.29 -29.12
CA VAL A 12 -0.82 39.07 -28.69
C VAL A 12 -0.80 38.58 -27.20
N ALA A 13 -1.56 39.24 -26.35
CA ALA A 13 -1.66 38.84 -24.93
C ALA A 13 -2.21 37.41 -24.76
N ILE A 14 -3.27 37.05 -25.52
CA ILE A 14 -3.84 35.70 -25.48
C ILE A 14 -2.84 34.65 -25.99
N LEU A 15 -2.14 34.95 -27.10
CA LEU A 15 -1.12 34.03 -27.62
C LEU A 15 0.04 33.87 -26.67
N PHE A 16 0.51 34.95 -26.04
CA PHE A 16 1.55 34.91 -25.02
C PHE A 16 1.12 34.07 -23.81
N LEU A 17 -0.06 34.32 -23.27
CA LEU A 17 -0.62 33.56 -22.15
C LEU A 17 -0.75 32.05 -22.46
N ARG A 18 -1.26 31.73 -23.65
CA ARG A 18 -1.37 30.32 -24.08
C ARG A 18 -0.01 29.64 -24.23
N ASN A 19 1.00 30.38 -24.71
CA ASN A 19 2.34 29.82 -24.94
C ASN A 19 3.19 29.72 -23.66
N GLN A 20 2.91 30.50 -22.63
CA GLN A 20 3.65 30.54 -21.37
C GLN A 20 2.92 29.80 -20.26
N ILE A 21 1.68 30.11 -19.96
CA ILE A 21 0.98 29.64 -18.78
C ILE A 21 0.55 28.17 -18.90
N ARG A 22 -0.03 27.77 -20.02
CA ARG A 22 -0.52 26.41 -20.22
C ARG A 22 0.58 25.33 -20.08
N PRO A 23 1.78 25.51 -20.68
CA PRO A 23 2.87 24.55 -20.49
C PRO A 23 3.35 24.47 -19.05
N ILE A 24 3.39 25.56 -18.30
CA ILE A 24 3.77 25.59 -16.88
C ILE A 24 2.75 24.80 -16.05
N LEU A 25 1.45 25.04 -16.26
CA LEU A 25 0.40 24.29 -15.55
C LEU A 25 0.45 22.80 -15.86
N ARG A 26 0.71 22.41 -17.12
CA ARG A 26 0.89 21.00 -17.49
C ARG A 26 2.10 20.37 -16.82
N LEU A 27 3.22 21.09 -16.74
CA LEU A 27 4.41 20.62 -16.03
C LEU A 27 4.12 20.46 -14.52
N ALA A 28 3.45 21.43 -13.91
CA ALA A 28 3.05 21.36 -12.50
C ALA A 28 2.14 20.15 -12.22
N HIS A 29 1.12 19.94 -13.07
CA HIS A 29 0.24 18.77 -12.98
C HIS A 29 0.98 17.44 -13.17
N ALA A 30 1.92 17.38 -14.12
CA ALA A 30 2.74 16.18 -14.33
C ALA A 30 3.63 15.89 -13.10
N ALA A 31 4.24 16.93 -12.52
CA ALA A 31 5.06 16.81 -11.33
C ALA A 31 4.24 16.40 -10.10
N GLU A 32 3.04 16.97 -9.93
CA GLU A 32 2.12 16.58 -8.86
C GLU A 32 1.64 15.14 -9.01
N SER A 33 1.30 14.70 -10.22
CA SER A 33 0.88 13.33 -10.50
C SER A 33 1.99 12.34 -10.19
N PHE A 34 3.22 12.64 -10.63
CA PHE A 34 4.39 11.82 -10.34
C PHE A 34 4.69 11.75 -8.84
N GLY A 35 4.64 12.89 -8.13
CA GLY A 35 4.83 12.94 -6.67
C GLY A 35 3.77 12.15 -5.88
N LYS A 36 2.56 11.99 -6.44
CA LYS A 36 1.48 11.16 -5.88
C LYS A 36 1.54 9.68 -6.33
N GLY A 37 2.62 9.26 -7.00
CA GLY A 37 2.76 7.88 -7.52
C GLY A 37 1.78 7.53 -8.65
N ARG A 38 1.15 8.53 -9.30
CA ARG A 38 0.24 8.34 -10.43
C ARG A 38 1.01 8.32 -11.74
N PRO A 39 0.58 7.52 -12.74
CA PRO A 39 1.22 7.54 -14.04
C PRO A 39 1.10 8.94 -14.67
N MET A 40 2.19 9.37 -15.30
CA MET A 40 2.20 10.64 -16.03
C MET A 40 1.22 10.57 -17.23
N PRO A 41 0.51 11.67 -17.56
CA PRO A 41 -0.32 11.71 -18.76
C PRO A 41 0.48 11.31 -20.00
N SER A 42 -0.04 10.36 -20.78
CA SER A 42 0.63 9.80 -21.96
C SER A 42 0.90 10.83 -23.06
N ASP A 43 0.19 11.96 -23.03
CA ASP A 43 0.31 13.08 -23.97
C ASP A 43 1.25 14.19 -23.48
N PHE A 44 1.93 14.01 -22.33
CA PHE A 44 2.87 15.01 -21.84
C PHE A 44 4.05 15.15 -22.79
N ARG A 45 4.15 16.32 -23.38
CA ARG A 45 5.29 16.70 -24.24
C ARG A 45 5.85 18.04 -23.79
N PRO A 46 7.18 18.18 -23.67
CA PRO A 46 7.83 19.44 -23.38
C PRO A 46 7.48 20.49 -24.45
N ARG A 47 6.69 21.50 -24.07
CA ARG A 47 6.21 22.58 -24.96
C ARG A 47 6.33 23.92 -24.24
N GLY A 48 6.25 25.04 -25.02
CA GLY A 48 6.27 26.40 -24.49
C GLY A 48 7.57 27.13 -24.79
N ALA A 49 7.84 28.20 -24.04
CA ALA A 49 9.06 28.97 -24.15
C ALA A 49 10.30 28.11 -23.84
N ARG A 50 11.47 28.59 -24.24
CA ARG A 50 12.74 27.86 -24.16
C ARG A 50 13.00 27.34 -22.72
N GLU A 51 12.81 28.20 -21.74
CA GLU A 51 13.06 27.94 -20.31
C GLU A 51 12.10 26.88 -19.76
N VAL A 52 10.80 27.01 -20.11
CA VAL A 52 9.77 26.06 -19.70
C VAL A 52 10.01 24.67 -20.33
N ARG A 53 10.41 24.64 -21.59
CA ARG A 53 10.74 23.43 -22.30
C ARG A 53 11.97 22.76 -21.72
N GLN A 54 13.00 23.53 -21.35
CA GLN A 54 14.20 23.03 -20.70
C GLN A 54 13.87 22.43 -19.31
N ALA A 55 13.06 23.11 -18.51
CA ALA A 55 12.58 22.60 -17.23
C ALA A 55 11.77 21.30 -17.40
N ALA A 56 10.90 21.23 -18.42
CA ALA A 56 10.12 20.03 -18.71
C ALA A 56 11.00 18.86 -19.15
N HIS A 57 12.06 19.08 -19.94
CA HIS A 57 13.04 18.03 -20.27
C HIS A 57 13.78 17.54 -19.03
N ALA A 58 14.31 18.45 -18.21
CA ALA A 58 15.00 18.09 -16.97
C ALA A 58 14.10 17.27 -16.02
N PHE A 59 12.81 17.63 -15.94
CA PHE A 59 11.83 16.86 -15.16
C PHE A 59 11.64 15.45 -15.72
N VAL A 60 11.49 15.29 -17.03
CA VAL A 60 11.36 13.97 -17.67
C VAL A 60 12.61 13.11 -17.43
N GLU A 61 13.80 13.66 -17.59
CA GLU A 61 15.07 12.96 -17.34
C GLU A 61 15.20 12.54 -15.87
N MET A 62 14.82 13.42 -14.95
CA MET A 62 14.80 13.10 -13.52
C MET A 62 13.83 11.94 -13.22
N ARG A 63 12.60 12.01 -13.75
CA ARG A 63 11.61 10.93 -13.62
C ARG A 63 12.17 9.60 -14.13
N ASP A 64 12.69 9.59 -15.37
CA ASP A 64 13.21 8.37 -16.01
C ASP A 64 14.40 7.78 -15.23
N ARG A 65 15.19 8.64 -14.58
CA ARG A 65 16.27 8.19 -13.68
C ARG A 65 15.71 7.54 -12.43
N ILE A 66 14.71 8.17 -11.80
CA ILE A 66 14.06 7.63 -10.60
C ILE A 66 13.40 6.29 -10.91
N GLU A 67 12.62 6.20 -12.00
CA GLU A 67 11.96 4.97 -12.43
C GLU A 67 12.96 3.84 -12.66
N ARG A 68 14.06 4.12 -13.37
CA ARG A 68 15.13 3.13 -13.58
C ARG A 68 15.81 2.69 -12.27
N HIS A 69 16.05 3.61 -11.33
CA HIS A 69 16.63 3.25 -10.03
C HIS A 69 15.68 2.36 -9.22
N VAL A 70 14.37 2.64 -9.23
CA VAL A 70 13.35 1.81 -8.57
C VAL A 70 13.30 0.42 -9.21
N GLU A 71 13.28 0.36 -10.53
CA GLU A 71 13.28 -0.90 -11.28
C GLU A 71 14.54 -1.73 -10.99
N GLN A 72 15.73 -1.14 -11.08
CA GLN A 72 17.00 -1.80 -10.76
C GLN A 72 17.00 -2.34 -9.32
N ARG A 73 16.53 -1.54 -8.36
CA ARG A 73 16.44 -1.96 -6.96
C ARG A 73 15.50 -3.15 -6.82
N THR A 74 14.36 -3.13 -7.50
CA THR A 74 13.37 -4.22 -7.47
C THR A 74 13.93 -5.50 -8.09
N LEU A 75 14.62 -5.40 -9.23
CA LEU A 75 15.28 -6.54 -9.88
C LEU A 75 16.38 -7.14 -9.00
N MET A 76 17.22 -6.29 -8.39
CA MET A 76 18.28 -6.75 -7.47
C MET A 76 17.68 -7.49 -6.27
N LEU A 77 16.62 -6.94 -5.66
CA LEU A 77 15.93 -7.57 -4.54
C LEU A 77 15.28 -8.89 -4.94
N ALA A 78 14.72 -8.98 -6.16
CA ALA A 78 14.19 -10.23 -6.69
C ALA A 78 15.25 -11.31 -6.82
N GLY A 79 16.46 -10.97 -7.31
CA GLY A 79 17.60 -11.89 -7.37
C GLY A 79 18.04 -12.38 -6.00
N VAL A 80 18.26 -11.45 -5.06
CA VAL A 80 18.66 -11.80 -3.68
C VAL A 80 17.61 -12.70 -3.01
N SER A 81 16.32 -12.43 -3.22
CA SER A 81 15.26 -13.26 -2.63
C SER A 81 15.17 -14.64 -3.22
N HIS A 82 15.43 -14.79 -4.53
CA HIS A 82 15.54 -16.10 -5.16
C HIS A 82 16.64 -16.92 -4.50
N ASP A 83 17.81 -16.32 -4.30
CA ASP A 83 18.96 -16.99 -3.72
C ASP A 83 18.72 -17.37 -2.24
N LEU A 84 18.12 -16.45 -1.47
CA LEU A 84 17.73 -16.73 -0.08
C LEU A 84 16.68 -17.85 0.00
N ARG A 85 15.69 -17.87 -0.89
CA ARG A 85 14.69 -18.96 -0.93
C ARG A 85 15.36 -20.32 -1.19
N THR A 86 16.36 -20.35 -2.05
CA THR A 86 17.13 -21.59 -2.33
C THR A 86 17.86 -22.06 -1.08
N ILE A 87 18.44 -21.15 -0.30
CA ILE A 87 19.11 -21.48 0.97
C ILE A 87 18.10 -22.00 2.00
N LEU A 88 16.95 -21.31 2.18
CA LEU A 88 15.90 -21.73 3.10
C LEU A 88 15.33 -23.11 2.73
N THR A 89 15.14 -23.38 1.44
CA THR A 89 14.72 -24.70 0.97
C THR A 89 15.74 -25.78 1.32
N ARG A 90 17.03 -25.48 1.22
CA ARG A 90 18.11 -26.39 1.64
C ARG A 90 18.07 -26.64 3.14
N PHE A 91 17.88 -25.60 3.96
CA PHE A 91 17.72 -25.78 5.41
C PHE A 91 16.52 -26.68 5.74
N ARG A 92 15.36 -26.47 5.10
CA ARG A 92 14.19 -27.35 5.29
C ARG A 92 14.49 -28.81 4.97
N LEU A 93 15.21 -29.08 3.87
CA LEU A 93 15.60 -30.43 3.49
C LEU A 93 16.56 -31.05 4.50
N GLN A 94 17.51 -30.28 5.03
CA GLN A 94 18.43 -30.74 6.08
C GLN A 94 17.70 -31.05 7.38
N LEU A 95 16.77 -30.14 7.82
CA LEU A 95 15.96 -30.37 9.00
C LEU A 95 15.00 -31.56 8.86
N ALA A 96 14.55 -31.89 7.62
CA ALA A 96 13.73 -33.06 7.37
C ALA A 96 14.48 -34.41 7.51
N MET A 97 15.81 -34.37 7.54
CA MET A 97 16.67 -35.57 7.70
C MET A 97 17.11 -35.80 9.15
N LEU A 98 16.75 -34.90 10.08
CA LEU A 98 17.07 -35.02 11.50
C LEU A 98 15.97 -35.79 12.25
N GLU A 99 16.31 -36.41 13.37
CA GLU A 99 15.37 -37.09 14.25
C GLU A 99 14.39 -36.07 14.87
N GLU A 100 13.13 -36.47 14.99
CA GLU A 100 12.09 -35.63 15.57
C GLU A 100 12.35 -35.30 17.04
N GLY A 101 12.23 -33.99 17.36
CA GLY A 101 12.43 -33.47 18.71
C GLY A 101 12.00 -32.01 18.84
N PRO A 102 11.77 -31.53 20.07
CA PRO A 102 11.28 -30.15 20.29
C PRO A 102 12.22 -29.08 19.74
N GLU A 103 13.53 -29.33 19.73
CA GLU A 103 14.52 -28.41 19.16
C GLU A 103 14.39 -28.33 17.62
N LEU A 104 14.09 -29.46 16.95
CA LEU A 104 13.88 -29.52 15.52
C LEU A 104 12.59 -28.79 15.11
N GLU A 105 11.52 -28.92 15.88
CA GLU A 105 10.28 -28.18 15.65
C GLU A 105 10.49 -26.66 15.78
N ALA A 106 11.25 -26.22 16.77
CA ALA A 106 11.62 -24.81 16.91
C ALA A 106 12.43 -24.30 15.69
N MET A 107 13.43 -25.06 15.24
CA MET A 107 14.21 -24.70 14.04
C MET A 107 13.37 -24.67 12.76
N ARG A 108 12.40 -25.57 12.60
CA ARG A 108 11.46 -25.55 11.46
C ARG A 108 10.60 -24.29 11.49
N ALA A 109 10.09 -23.92 12.66
CA ALA A 109 9.31 -22.70 12.85
C ALA A 109 10.14 -21.46 12.48
N ASP A 110 11.41 -21.38 12.90
CA ASP A 110 12.31 -20.27 12.57
C ASP A 110 12.55 -20.16 11.06
N VAL A 111 12.75 -21.28 10.36
CA VAL A 111 12.93 -21.29 8.90
C VAL A 111 11.64 -20.86 8.17
N ASP A 112 10.48 -21.29 8.66
CA ASP A 112 9.19 -20.90 8.12
C ASP A 112 8.93 -19.40 8.35
N GLU A 113 9.31 -18.87 9.51
CA GLU A 113 9.25 -17.44 9.81
C GLU A 113 10.16 -16.63 8.86
N MET A 114 11.42 -17.05 8.69
CA MET A 114 12.35 -16.40 7.74
C MET A 114 11.80 -16.39 6.31
N GLN A 115 11.16 -17.46 5.88
CA GLN A 115 10.55 -17.51 4.55
C GLN A 115 9.39 -16.53 4.44
N ALA A 116 8.51 -16.46 5.44
CA ALA A 116 7.40 -15.51 5.47
C ALA A 116 7.90 -14.06 5.46
N MET A 117 8.95 -13.76 6.25
CA MET A 117 9.60 -12.44 6.23
C MET A 117 10.14 -12.06 4.85
N LEU A 118 10.78 -13.00 4.17
CA LEU A 118 11.33 -12.77 2.83
C LEU A 118 10.22 -12.51 1.81
N GLU A 119 9.11 -13.24 1.88
CA GLU A 119 7.95 -13.07 1.00
C GLU A 119 7.27 -11.72 1.22
N ASP A 120 7.08 -11.31 2.47
CA ASP A 120 6.55 -9.99 2.84
C ASP A 120 7.44 -8.86 2.34
N TYR A 121 8.77 -8.99 2.55
CA TYR A 121 9.73 -8.00 2.08
C TYR A 121 9.72 -7.86 0.54
N MET A 122 9.63 -8.98 -0.17
CA MET A 122 9.54 -8.96 -1.63
C MET A 122 8.23 -8.36 -2.13
N ALA A 123 7.14 -8.68 -1.47
CA ALA A 123 5.84 -8.10 -1.79
C ALA A 123 5.85 -6.57 -1.57
N PHE A 124 6.54 -6.09 -0.52
CA PHE A 124 6.77 -4.66 -0.27
C PHE A 124 7.67 -4.03 -1.35
N ALA A 125 8.80 -4.66 -1.67
CA ALA A 125 9.79 -4.11 -2.59
C ALA A 125 9.32 -4.06 -4.06
N LYS A 126 8.52 -5.04 -4.50
CA LYS A 126 7.94 -5.05 -5.86
C LYS A 126 6.92 -3.95 -6.08
N GLY A 127 6.23 -3.50 -5.03
CA GLY A 127 5.07 -2.63 -5.17
C GLY A 127 4.00 -3.27 -6.07
N ASP A 128 2.91 -2.56 -6.25
CA ASP A 128 1.79 -3.05 -7.09
C ASP A 128 1.76 -2.36 -8.47
N SER A 129 2.93 -2.00 -9.01
CA SER A 129 3.07 -1.15 -10.20
C SER A 129 2.54 -1.79 -11.50
N GLY A 130 2.31 -3.09 -11.54
CA GLY A 130 1.86 -3.81 -12.75
C GLY A 130 0.36 -4.10 -12.82
N GLU A 131 -0.40 -3.90 -11.75
CA GLU A 131 -1.83 -4.22 -11.74
C GLU A 131 -2.68 -3.08 -12.29
N ALA A 132 -3.56 -3.37 -13.24
CA ALA A 132 -4.50 -2.39 -13.79
C ALA A 132 -5.57 -2.01 -12.76
N ILE A 133 -5.92 -0.73 -12.72
CA ILE A 133 -7.03 -0.24 -11.91
C ILE A 133 -8.34 -0.68 -12.56
N GLY A 134 -9.19 -1.40 -11.81
CA GLY A 134 -10.49 -1.90 -12.24
C GLY A 134 -11.61 -1.58 -11.24
N TYR A 135 -12.84 -1.82 -11.65
CA TYR A 135 -14.00 -1.80 -10.75
C TYR A 135 -14.02 -3.08 -9.91
N VAL A 136 -14.02 -2.94 -8.60
CA VAL A 136 -13.94 -4.05 -7.64
C VAL A 136 -15.04 -3.91 -6.61
N ASP A 137 -15.77 -4.99 -6.36
CA ASP A 137 -16.71 -5.07 -5.24
C ASP A 137 -15.92 -5.38 -3.96
N ILE A 138 -15.94 -4.43 -3.03
CA ILE A 138 -15.24 -4.56 -1.75
C ILE A 138 -15.89 -5.62 -0.87
N GLY A 139 -17.18 -5.85 -1.00
CA GLY A 139 -17.88 -6.92 -0.27
C GLY A 139 -17.30 -8.31 -0.60
N GLU A 140 -17.01 -8.59 -1.87
CA GLU A 140 -16.32 -9.82 -2.28
C GLU A 140 -14.91 -9.91 -1.68
N VAL A 141 -14.14 -8.83 -1.74
CA VAL A 141 -12.77 -8.80 -1.20
C VAL A 141 -12.77 -9.05 0.30
N LEU A 142 -13.70 -8.44 1.04
CA LEU A 142 -13.83 -8.65 2.48
C LEU A 142 -14.22 -10.10 2.82
N SER A 143 -15.12 -10.68 2.04
CA SER A 143 -15.52 -12.09 2.18
C SER A 143 -14.35 -13.05 1.94
N GLU A 144 -13.53 -12.78 0.90
CA GLU A 144 -12.34 -13.57 0.62
C GLU A 144 -11.29 -13.45 1.74
N VAL A 145 -11.06 -12.25 2.26
CA VAL A 145 -10.09 -12.03 3.34
C VAL A 145 -10.57 -12.68 4.64
N SER A 146 -11.84 -12.55 4.97
CA SER A 146 -12.40 -13.17 6.19
C SER A 146 -12.37 -14.70 6.12
N SER A 147 -12.67 -15.30 4.96
CA SER A 147 -12.60 -16.76 4.78
C SER A 147 -11.15 -17.28 4.86
N GLN A 148 -10.17 -16.53 4.33
CA GLN A 148 -8.75 -16.87 4.44
C GLN A 148 -8.23 -16.74 5.87
N ALA A 149 -8.74 -15.78 6.62
CA ALA A 149 -8.45 -15.63 8.04
C ALA A 149 -8.95 -16.85 8.85
N HIS A 150 -10.04 -17.53 8.45
CA HIS A 150 -10.55 -18.74 9.11
C HIS A 150 -9.87 -20.04 8.67
N GLY A 151 -9.24 -20.10 7.49
CA GLY A 151 -8.67 -21.33 6.92
C GLY A 151 -7.14 -21.34 6.77
N GLY A 152 -6.46 -20.27 7.15
CA GLY A 152 -5.00 -20.11 6.97
C GLY A 152 -4.17 -20.57 8.17
N LYS A 153 -2.83 -20.51 8.00
CA LYS A 153 -1.83 -20.84 9.04
C LYS A 153 -1.86 -19.93 10.29
N THR A 154 -2.71 -18.91 10.30
CA THR A 154 -2.97 -18.11 11.51
C THR A 154 -3.93 -18.91 12.36
N ASP A 155 -3.51 -19.31 13.56
CA ASP A 155 -4.26 -20.08 14.53
C ASP A 155 -5.48 -19.26 15.03
N LEU A 156 -6.58 -19.34 14.24
CA LEU A 156 -7.84 -18.64 14.54
C LEU A 156 -8.86 -19.61 15.20
N GLU A 157 -8.42 -20.76 15.69
CA GLU A 157 -9.28 -21.62 16.50
C GLU A 157 -9.80 -20.83 17.72
N GLY A 158 -11.10 -20.56 17.71
CA GLY A 158 -11.78 -19.79 18.75
C GLY A 158 -11.89 -18.28 18.53
N LYS A 159 -11.41 -17.72 17.39
CA LYS A 159 -11.51 -16.27 17.09
C LYS A 159 -12.73 -15.96 16.20
N THR A 160 -13.38 -14.84 16.47
CA THR A 160 -14.58 -14.40 15.74
C THR A 160 -14.21 -13.25 14.81
N VAL A 161 -14.46 -13.41 13.50
CA VAL A 161 -14.36 -12.32 12.52
C VAL A 161 -15.75 -11.97 12.01
N GLU A 162 -16.26 -10.78 12.38
CA GLU A 162 -17.53 -10.25 11.94
C GLU A 162 -17.34 -9.28 10.78
N VAL A 163 -18.00 -9.52 9.64
CA VAL A 163 -18.05 -8.58 8.52
C VAL A 163 -19.41 -7.91 8.44
N ARG A 164 -19.46 -6.59 8.52
CA ARG A 164 -20.66 -5.78 8.39
C ARG A 164 -20.54 -4.82 7.21
N THR A 165 -21.36 -5.04 6.19
CA THR A 165 -21.49 -4.13 5.05
C THR A 165 -22.93 -3.60 5.02
N ASN A 166 -23.12 -2.33 4.66
CA ASN A 166 -24.44 -1.85 4.28
C ASN A 166 -24.83 -2.58 3.00
N ASN A 167 -25.95 -3.29 2.97
CA ASN A 167 -26.47 -4.15 1.89
C ASN A 167 -26.46 -3.56 0.46
N GLN A 168 -25.59 -2.62 0.14
CA GLN A 168 -25.37 -2.05 -1.18
C GLN A 168 -24.02 -2.50 -1.72
N PRO A 169 -23.93 -2.83 -3.02
CA PRO A 169 -22.64 -3.19 -3.62
C PRO A 169 -21.65 -2.03 -3.50
N LEU A 170 -20.52 -2.28 -2.84
CA LEU A 170 -19.44 -1.31 -2.62
C LEU A 170 -18.45 -1.36 -3.78
N VAL A 171 -18.88 -1.01 -4.98
CA VAL A 171 -18.01 -1.02 -6.16
C VAL A 171 -17.16 0.23 -6.18
N VAL A 172 -15.83 0.04 -6.21
CA VAL A 172 -14.83 1.10 -6.21
C VAL A 172 -13.73 0.83 -7.23
N ARG A 173 -13.03 1.88 -7.63
CA ARG A 173 -12.02 1.80 -8.68
C ARG A 173 -10.62 1.68 -8.06
N VAL A 174 -10.15 0.43 -7.88
CA VAL A 174 -8.87 0.11 -7.21
C VAL A 174 -8.12 -1.02 -7.94
N ARG A 175 -6.87 -1.27 -7.53
CA ARG A 175 -6.12 -2.48 -7.90
C ARG A 175 -6.54 -3.60 -6.94
N ARG A 176 -7.24 -4.62 -7.45
CA ARG A 176 -7.89 -5.67 -6.63
C ARG A 176 -6.91 -6.39 -5.69
N HIS A 177 -5.79 -6.89 -6.25
CA HIS A 177 -4.83 -7.68 -5.48
C HIS A 177 -4.10 -6.82 -4.46
N ALA A 178 -3.67 -5.61 -4.85
CA ALA A 178 -3.07 -4.65 -3.93
C ALA A 178 -4.02 -4.31 -2.78
N PHE A 179 -5.26 -3.97 -3.09
CA PHE A 179 -6.24 -3.56 -2.10
C PHE A 179 -6.64 -4.71 -1.17
N LYS A 180 -6.81 -5.94 -1.72
CA LYS A 180 -6.99 -7.16 -0.93
C LYS A 180 -5.84 -7.36 0.07
N ARG A 181 -4.58 -7.17 -0.37
CA ARG A 181 -3.40 -7.29 0.49
C ARG A 181 -3.40 -6.25 1.61
N ALA A 182 -3.77 -5.00 1.32
CA ALA A 182 -3.88 -3.97 2.35
C ALA A 182 -4.88 -4.36 3.44
N ILE A 183 -6.07 -4.82 3.04
CA ILE A 183 -7.10 -5.28 3.98
C ILE A 183 -6.62 -6.51 4.76
N ALA A 184 -6.04 -7.50 4.09
CA ALA A 184 -5.51 -8.71 4.72
C ALA A 184 -4.45 -8.39 5.78
N ASN A 185 -3.56 -7.42 5.52
CA ASN A 185 -2.56 -6.98 6.49
C ASN A 185 -3.19 -6.37 7.75
N LEU A 186 -4.25 -5.58 7.60
CA LEU A 186 -4.98 -5.01 8.73
C LEU A 186 -5.70 -6.10 9.53
N VAL A 187 -6.39 -7.02 8.84
CA VAL A 187 -7.13 -8.12 9.47
C VAL A 187 -6.19 -9.11 10.16
N ASN A 188 -5.08 -9.48 9.53
CA ASN A 188 -4.08 -10.37 10.11
C ASN A 188 -3.43 -9.73 11.35
N ASN A 189 -3.15 -8.42 11.29
CA ASN A 189 -2.63 -7.69 12.45
C ASN A 189 -3.63 -7.73 13.62
N ALA A 190 -4.91 -7.44 13.37
CA ALA A 190 -5.96 -7.51 14.37
C ALA A 190 -6.12 -8.94 14.92
N ALA A 191 -6.26 -9.93 14.05
CA ALA A 191 -6.45 -11.33 14.42
C ALA A 191 -5.29 -11.92 15.24
N ARG A 192 -4.09 -11.34 15.11
CA ARG A 192 -2.91 -11.80 15.85
C ARG A 192 -2.96 -11.45 17.33
N PHE A 193 -3.45 -10.27 17.66
CA PHE A 193 -3.44 -9.75 19.04
C PHE A 193 -4.81 -9.79 19.72
N ALA A 194 -5.87 -10.18 19.02
CA ALA A 194 -7.24 -10.13 19.49
C ALA A 194 -7.95 -11.46 19.38
N SER A 195 -9.04 -11.60 20.16
CA SER A 195 -9.97 -12.72 20.07
C SER A 195 -11.15 -12.40 19.15
N THR A 196 -11.53 -11.14 19.07
CA THR A 196 -12.65 -10.68 18.26
C THR A 196 -12.19 -9.58 17.30
N VAL A 197 -12.47 -9.76 16.01
CA VAL A 197 -12.18 -8.78 14.96
C VAL A 197 -13.49 -8.42 14.26
N ARG A 198 -13.78 -7.12 14.16
CA ARG A 198 -14.94 -6.61 13.44
C ARG A 198 -14.50 -5.77 12.25
N ILE A 199 -14.98 -6.13 11.06
CA ILE A 199 -14.72 -5.40 9.83
C ILE A 199 -16.00 -4.69 9.41
N THR A 200 -15.95 -3.37 9.24
CA THR A 200 -17.09 -2.56 8.77
C THR A 200 -16.65 -1.80 7.51
N ALA A 201 -17.44 -1.89 6.45
CA ALA A 201 -17.21 -1.12 5.24
C ALA A 201 -18.43 -0.32 4.82
N GLY A 202 -18.20 0.90 4.36
CA GLY A 202 -19.25 1.80 3.87
C GLY A 202 -18.69 2.85 2.92
N LYS A 203 -19.58 3.44 2.11
CA LYS A 203 -19.27 4.55 1.21
C LYS A 203 -20.12 5.76 1.61
N THR A 204 -19.47 6.90 1.87
CA THR A 204 -20.11 8.17 2.22
C THR A 204 -19.33 9.31 1.58
N ASP A 205 -20.02 10.25 0.94
CA ASP A 205 -19.46 11.48 0.36
C ASP A 205 -18.27 11.25 -0.62
N GLY A 206 -18.35 10.19 -1.41
CA GLY A 206 -17.26 9.85 -2.35
C GLY A 206 -16.03 9.25 -1.69
N LEU A 207 -16.12 8.83 -0.41
CA LEU A 207 -15.07 8.14 0.32
C LEU A 207 -15.51 6.71 0.66
N LEU A 208 -14.70 5.72 0.30
CA LEU A 208 -14.79 4.39 0.87
C LEU A 208 -14.08 4.42 2.23
N THR A 209 -14.76 3.95 3.26
CA THR A 209 -14.19 3.77 4.59
C THR A 209 -14.30 2.31 4.98
N ILE A 210 -13.16 1.69 5.32
CA ILE A 210 -13.08 0.35 5.89
C ILE A 210 -12.49 0.49 7.28
N LYS A 211 -13.19 -0.05 8.29
CA LYS A 211 -12.72 -0.11 9.67
C LYS A 211 -12.44 -1.55 10.04
N VAL A 212 -11.29 -1.80 10.62
CA VAL A 212 -10.92 -3.07 11.23
C VAL A 212 -10.73 -2.80 12.72
N GLU A 213 -11.68 -3.26 13.53
CA GLU A 213 -11.72 -3.06 14.97
C GLU A 213 -11.41 -4.38 15.67
N ASP A 214 -10.64 -4.33 16.75
CA ASP A 214 -10.28 -5.48 17.55
C ASP A 214 -10.46 -5.24 19.05
N ASP A 215 -10.44 -6.32 19.84
CA ASP A 215 -10.48 -6.34 21.30
C ASP A 215 -9.09 -6.58 21.93
N GLY A 216 -8.02 -6.38 21.16
CA GLY A 216 -6.65 -6.58 21.61
C GLY A 216 -6.13 -5.48 22.57
N PRO A 217 -4.82 -5.46 22.84
CA PRO A 217 -4.21 -4.47 23.75
C PRO A 217 -4.21 -3.04 23.20
N GLY A 218 -4.50 -2.84 21.91
CA GLY A 218 -4.41 -1.54 21.24
C GLY A 218 -2.97 -1.06 21.02
N ILE A 219 -2.82 0.19 20.55
CA ILE A 219 -1.53 0.85 20.33
C ILE A 219 -1.57 2.23 21.02
N PRO A 220 -0.59 2.54 21.88
CA PRO A 220 -0.48 3.85 22.52
C PRO A 220 -0.45 4.99 21.49
N GLU A 221 -1.06 6.12 21.81
CA GLU A 221 -1.21 7.25 20.88
C GLU A 221 0.15 7.75 20.31
N ASN A 222 1.17 7.78 21.14
CA ASN A 222 2.52 8.18 20.76
C ASN A 222 3.22 7.19 19.80
N GLU A 223 2.73 5.95 19.69
CA GLU A 223 3.28 4.93 18.78
C GLU A 223 2.47 4.76 17.48
N ARG A 224 1.24 5.30 17.40
CA ARG A 224 0.33 5.10 16.25
C ARG A 224 0.92 5.51 14.90
N GLU A 225 1.76 6.53 14.86
CA GLU A 225 2.49 6.91 13.64
C GLU A 225 3.77 6.09 13.44
N LEU A 226 4.40 5.64 14.51
CA LEU A 226 5.64 4.88 14.44
C LEU A 226 5.43 3.47 13.89
N VAL A 227 4.30 2.83 14.20
CA VAL A 227 3.98 1.48 13.74
C VAL A 227 3.78 1.38 12.22
N PHE A 228 3.67 2.48 11.51
CA PHE A 228 3.69 2.52 10.04
C PHE A 228 5.11 2.56 9.45
N ARG A 229 6.16 2.72 10.28
CA ARG A 229 7.53 2.64 9.79
C ARG A 229 7.88 1.18 9.51
N PRO A 230 8.47 0.86 8.35
CA PRO A 230 8.93 -0.49 8.06
C PRO A 230 9.82 -1.03 9.17
N PHE A 231 9.61 -2.30 9.54
CA PHE A 231 10.34 -3.03 10.59
C PHE A 231 10.18 -2.49 12.03
N TYR A 232 9.32 -1.50 12.25
CA TYR A 232 9.02 -1.03 13.59
C TYR A 232 8.11 -2.03 14.31
N ARG A 233 8.46 -2.36 15.54
CA ARG A 233 7.67 -3.20 16.46
C ARG A 233 7.66 -2.52 17.82
N SER A 234 6.50 -2.39 18.44
CA SER A 234 6.39 -1.91 19.82
C SER A 234 7.02 -2.90 20.80
N ASP A 235 7.46 -2.42 21.95
CA ASP A 235 8.09 -3.28 22.97
C ASP A 235 7.12 -4.37 23.47
N HIS A 236 5.81 -4.09 23.52
CA HIS A 236 4.78 -5.07 23.84
C HIS A 236 4.67 -6.18 22.78
N ALA A 237 4.79 -5.84 21.50
CA ALA A 237 4.75 -6.81 20.40
C ALA A 237 6.04 -7.65 20.31
N ARG A 238 7.18 -7.14 20.79
CA ARG A 238 8.44 -7.90 20.87
C ARG A 238 8.39 -9.07 21.83
N ASN A 239 7.71 -8.88 22.96
CA ASN A 239 7.68 -9.87 24.04
C ASN A 239 6.61 -10.96 23.86
N GLN A 240 5.60 -10.70 23.03
CA GLN A 240 4.47 -11.60 22.85
C GLN A 240 4.50 -12.44 21.57
N ASP A 241 5.35 -12.04 20.59
CA ASP A 241 5.23 -12.62 19.26
C ASP A 241 6.53 -12.54 18.45
N SER A 242 7.16 -13.70 18.20
CA SER A 242 8.36 -13.85 17.38
C SER A 242 8.09 -13.73 15.86
N GLY A 243 6.85 -13.87 15.41
CA GLY A 243 6.50 -14.07 14.00
C GLY A 243 6.03 -12.81 13.21
N SER A 244 6.24 -11.54 13.67
CA SER A 244 5.82 -10.37 12.90
C SER A 244 6.99 -9.61 12.26
N THR A 245 6.92 -9.41 10.94
CA THR A 245 7.94 -8.68 10.17
C THR A 245 7.99 -7.18 10.46
N GLY A 246 6.94 -6.60 11.08
CA GLY A 246 6.77 -5.15 11.21
C GLY A 246 6.53 -4.44 9.87
N LEU A 247 6.16 -5.18 8.81
CA LEU A 247 5.91 -4.63 7.48
C LEU A 247 4.41 -4.48 7.16
N GLY A 248 3.54 -5.25 7.80
CA GLY A 248 2.12 -5.33 7.42
C GLY A 248 1.41 -3.98 7.40
N LEU A 249 1.52 -3.19 8.48
CA LEU A 249 0.89 -1.86 8.56
C LEU A 249 1.53 -0.87 7.58
N ALA A 250 2.86 -0.92 7.37
CA ALA A 250 3.56 -0.10 6.40
C ALA A 250 3.06 -0.39 4.98
N ILE A 251 2.96 -1.67 4.59
CA ILE A 251 2.42 -2.12 3.30
C ILE A 251 0.97 -1.66 3.11
N ALA A 252 0.13 -1.84 4.12
CA ALA A 252 -1.27 -1.42 4.05
C ALA A 252 -1.40 0.08 3.80
N ARG A 253 -0.62 0.91 4.51
CA ARG A 253 -0.62 2.37 4.35
C ARG A 253 -0.10 2.80 2.98
N ASP A 254 0.99 2.22 2.49
CA ASP A 254 1.55 2.54 1.18
C ASP A 254 0.57 2.22 0.05
N ILE A 255 -0.08 1.05 0.08
CA ILE A 255 -1.11 0.69 -0.88
C ILE A 255 -2.28 1.69 -0.82
N THR A 256 -2.74 2.06 0.37
CA THR A 256 -3.83 3.02 0.54
C THR A 256 -3.46 4.39 -0.02
N ARG A 257 -2.22 4.86 0.18
CA ARG A 257 -1.71 6.13 -0.35
C ARG A 257 -1.58 6.14 -1.87
N ILE A 258 -1.18 5.02 -2.49
CA ILE A 258 -1.17 4.88 -3.96
C ILE A 258 -2.59 5.03 -4.53
N HIS A 259 -3.63 4.68 -3.78
CA HIS A 259 -5.02 4.88 -4.15
C HIS A 259 -5.58 6.28 -3.74
N GLY A 260 -4.73 7.17 -3.24
CA GLY A 260 -5.06 8.54 -2.88
C GLY A 260 -5.71 8.69 -1.50
N GLY A 261 -5.67 7.64 -0.68
CA GLY A 261 -6.19 7.59 0.67
C GLY A 261 -5.13 7.63 1.76
N ASP A 262 -5.51 7.30 2.99
CA ASP A 262 -4.59 7.03 4.12
C ASP A 262 -5.25 6.10 5.14
N ILE A 263 -4.43 5.55 6.06
CA ILE A 263 -4.87 4.75 7.20
C ILE A 263 -4.62 5.53 8.48
N MET A 264 -5.62 5.59 9.33
CA MET A 264 -5.53 6.16 10.67
C MET A 264 -5.78 5.07 11.70
N LEU A 265 -5.07 5.16 12.83
CA LEU A 265 -5.26 4.26 13.97
C LEU A 265 -5.92 5.03 15.10
N ASP A 266 -6.94 4.42 15.69
CA ASP A 266 -7.70 4.97 16.80
C ASP A 266 -8.04 3.88 17.81
N GLN A 267 -8.70 4.24 18.91
CA GLN A 267 -9.19 3.27 19.88
C GLN A 267 -10.44 2.58 19.35
N SER A 268 -10.50 1.25 19.49
CA SER A 268 -11.65 0.44 19.12
C SER A 268 -12.79 0.56 20.10
N SER A 269 -14.03 0.46 19.61
CA SER A 269 -15.22 0.29 20.46
C SER A 269 -15.23 -1.04 21.22
N LEU A 270 -14.41 -2.00 20.79
CA LEU A 270 -14.22 -3.30 21.43
C LEU A 270 -13.13 -3.28 22.51
N GLY A 271 -12.40 -2.17 22.66
CA GLY A 271 -11.37 -1.98 23.68
C GLY A 271 -9.93 -1.96 23.13
N GLY A 272 -9.67 -2.52 21.94
CA GLY A 272 -8.36 -2.61 21.31
C GLY A 272 -8.09 -1.50 20.27
N LEU A 273 -7.60 -1.90 19.08
CA LEU A 273 -7.26 -1.01 17.98
C LEU A 273 -8.40 -0.89 16.96
N ASN A 274 -8.58 0.30 16.43
CA ASN A 274 -9.43 0.60 15.27
C ASN A 274 -8.55 1.14 14.14
N ALA A 275 -8.29 0.32 13.12
CA ALA A 275 -7.61 0.74 11.91
C ALA A 275 -8.64 1.21 10.87
N VAL A 276 -8.60 2.50 10.54
CA VAL A 276 -9.54 3.17 9.63
C VAL A 276 -8.84 3.48 8.31
N LEU A 277 -9.14 2.69 7.29
CA LEU A 277 -8.67 2.89 5.92
C LEU A 277 -9.69 3.76 5.17
N LYS A 278 -9.25 4.87 4.59
CA LYS A 278 -10.09 5.78 3.78
C LYS A 278 -9.48 5.98 2.40
N VAL A 279 -10.30 5.82 1.35
CA VAL A 279 -9.89 6.00 -0.06
C VAL A 279 -10.96 6.78 -0.81
N PRO A 280 -10.59 7.80 -1.62
CA PRO A 280 -11.53 8.46 -2.53
C PRO A 280 -11.98 7.49 -3.64
N VAL A 281 -13.27 7.55 -3.99
CA VAL A 281 -13.91 6.62 -4.93
C VAL A 281 -14.84 7.35 -5.90
#